data_9bd42428a6cdd2bb69b29ea5c7dc509a
#
_entry.id   9bd42428a6cdd2bb69b29ea5c7dc509a
#
_cell.length_a   1.000
_cell.length_b   1.000
_cell.length_c   1.000
_cell.angle_alpha   90.00
_cell.angle_beta   90.00
_cell.angle_gamma   90.00
#
_symmetry.space_group_name_H-M   'P 1'
#
loop_
_entity.id
_entity.type
_entity.pdbx_description
1 polymer ?
#
loop_
_entity_poly.entity_id
_entity_poly.type
_entity_poly.pdbx_seq_one_letter_code
_entity_poly.pdbx_strand_id
1 'polypeptide(L)'
;MRQIYYSIRTLLRERGSNIIRIISLSLGLTIGILLFSQIAFELSYEKCYPEAERLAMVRCQMTNLSTGEVMGDDGTNYDYTVFDPVAAVLAQDMPKEIESASCVYPFVEYSIYNEDKLLSDVNYIFVDTCFFQTFGIPVLKGNPKDLIMPGSVFVSEHFARETFGDTDPIGRILSADKQHNFTIRGIYKDVPENTLLTHDFVVSVHDNGGYFRGNGWKGTTYRYTVFEFSTLPYHIYKQSVTAL
;
A
#
# COMPACT_ATOMS: atom_id res chain seq x y z
N MET A 1 -1.86 51.84 -5.08
CA MET A 1 -3.08 51.91 -4.26
C MET A 1 -4.27 52.61 -4.93
N ARG A 2 -4.08 53.73 -5.70
CA ARG A 2 -5.18 54.40 -6.38
C ARG A 2 -5.93 53.52 -7.41
N GLN A 3 -5.25 52.70 -8.19
CA GLN A 3 -5.86 51.81 -9.20
C GLN A 3 -6.77 50.74 -8.56
N ILE A 4 -6.38 50.18 -7.46
CA ILE A 4 -7.17 49.17 -6.71
C ILE A 4 -8.48 49.81 -6.21
N TYR A 5 -8.40 51.03 -5.66
CA TYR A 5 -9.58 51.77 -5.20
C TYR A 5 -10.58 52.07 -6.31
N TYR A 6 -10.11 52.50 -7.50
CA TYR A 6 -10.97 52.74 -8.66
C TYR A 6 -11.59 51.44 -9.18
N SER A 7 -10.85 50.34 -9.20
CA SER A 7 -11.37 49.02 -9.61
C SER A 7 -12.50 48.55 -8.69
N ILE A 8 -12.30 48.66 -7.38
CA ILE A 8 -13.32 48.27 -6.37
C ILE A 8 -14.56 49.17 -6.50
N ARG A 9 -14.39 50.50 -6.73
CA ARG A 9 -15.51 51.42 -6.88
C ARG A 9 -16.31 51.16 -8.16
N THR A 10 -15.65 50.76 -9.24
CA THR A 10 -16.33 50.40 -10.52
C THR A 10 -17.10 49.09 -10.36
N LEU A 11 -16.51 48.11 -9.66
CA LEU A 11 -17.17 46.82 -9.32
C LEU A 11 -18.45 47.02 -8.50
N LEU A 12 -18.47 47.99 -7.58
CA LEU A 12 -19.61 48.27 -6.72
C LEU A 12 -20.72 49.07 -7.42
N ARG A 13 -20.42 49.76 -8.52
CA ARG A 13 -21.38 50.64 -9.25
C ARG A 13 -22.36 49.84 -10.12
N GLU A 14 -21.94 48.71 -10.70
CA GLU A 14 -22.78 47.81 -11.50
C GLU A 14 -23.16 46.54 -10.74
N ARG A 15 -24.03 46.69 -9.74
CA ARG A 15 -24.26 45.66 -8.69
C ARG A 15 -24.70 44.29 -9.25
N GLY A 16 -25.53 44.20 -10.28
CA GLY A 16 -26.07 42.89 -10.73
C GLY A 16 -25.10 42.06 -11.56
N SER A 17 -24.51 42.66 -12.59
CA SER A 17 -23.62 41.96 -13.53
C SER A 17 -22.29 41.56 -12.90
N ASN A 18 -21.76 42.41 -12.00
CA ASN A 18 -20.45 42.14 -11.37
C ASN A 18 -20.50 41.05 -10.30
N ILE A 19 -21.62 40.91 -9.58
CA ILE A 19 -21.81 39.82 -8.62
C ILE A 19 -21.78 38.47 -9.36
N ILE A 20 -22.49 38.36 -10.49
CA ILE A 20 -22.50 37.14 -11.31
C ILE A 20 -21.10 36.81 -11.82
N ARG A 21 -20.34 37.81 -12.28
CA ARG A 21 -18.96 37.61 -12.75
C ARG A 21 -18.03 37.12 -11.62
N ILE A 22 -18.15 37.69 -10.43
CA ILE A 22 -17.35 37.28 -9.27
C ILE A 22 -17.69 35.86 -8.87
N ILE A 23 -18.99 35.52 -8.79
CA ILE A 23 -19.43 34.15 -8.46
C ILE A 23 -18.93 33.15 -9.51
N SER A 24 -19.07 33.45 -10.79
CA SER A 24 -18.61 32.58 -11.87
C SER A 24 -17.10 32.39 -11.86
N LEU A 25 -16.33 33.47 -11.62
CA LEU A 25 -14.88 33.40 -11.53
C LEU A 25 -14.42 32.59 -10.29
N SER A 26 -15.03 32.84 -9.13
CA SER A 26 -14.71 32.12 -7.92
C SER A 26 -15.07 30.64 -8.02
N LEU A 27 -16.22 30.32 -8.62
CA LEU A 27 -16.61 28.93 -8.86
C LEU A 27 -15.62 28.23 -9.81
N GLY A 28 -15.28 28.87 -10.93
CA GLY A 28 -14.30 28.32 -11.88
C GLY A 28 -12.92 28.10 -11.24
N LEU A 29 -12.46 29.08 -10.43
CA LEU A 29 -11.18 28.96 -9.73
C LEU A 29 -11.22 27.84 -8.68
N THR A 30 -12.31 27.72 -7.93
CA THR A 30 -12.48 26.65 -6.94
C THR A 30 -12.43 25.28 -7.59
N ILE A 31 -13.18 25.08 -8.68
CA ILE A 31 -13.16 23.83 -9.44
C ILE A 31 -11.75 23.55 -9.97
N GLY A 32 -11.09 24.56 -10.52
CA GLY A 32 -9.72 24.44 -11.02
C GLY A 32 -8.74 24.00 -9.94
N ILE A 33 -8.80 24.62 -8.76
CA ILE A 33 -7.94 24.24 -7.62
C ILE A 33 -8.23 22.81 -7.18
N LEU A 34 -9.49 22.39 -7.06
CA LEU A 34 -9.86 21.04 -6.68
C LEU A 34 -9.33 20.00 -7.69
N LEU A 35 -9.50 20.25 -8.99
CA LEU A 35 -8.98 19.37 -10.03
C LEU A 35 -7.44 19.28 -10.00
N PHE A 36 -6.76 20.42 -9.87
CA PHE A 36 -5.30 20.41 -9.71
C PHE A 36 -4.83 19.67 -8.47
N SER A 37 -5.54 19.85 -7.36
CA SER A 37 -5.25 19.14 -6.11
C SER A 37 -5.38 17.63 -6.29
N GLN A 38 -6.47 17.18 -6.93
CA GLN A 38 -6.70 15.78 -7.24
C GLN A 38 -5.62 15.21 -8.17
N ILE A 39 -5.29 15.92 -9.25
CA ILE A 39 -4.23 15.49 -10.17
C ILE A 39 -2.87 15.40 -9.44
N ALA A 40 -2.55 16.38 -8.60
CA ALA A 40 -1.31 16.37 -7.83
C ALA A 40 -1.25 15.19 -6.86
N PHE A 41 -2.38 14.86 -6.23
CA PHE A 41 -2.49 13.69 -5.37
C PHE A 41 -2.28 12.38 -6.15
N GLU A 42 -2.97 12.20 -7.28
CA GLU A 42 -2.81 11.02 -8.15
C GLU A 42 -1.37 10.86 -8.68
N LEU A 43 -0.74 11.96 -9.08
CA LEU A 43 0.65 11.95 -9.55
C LEU A 43 1.67 11.70 -8.43
N SER A 44 1.28 11.84 -7.17
CA SER A 44 2.11 11.56 -6.00
C SER A 44 1.94 10.12 -5.49
N TYR A 45 1.02 9.35 -6.08
CA TYR A 45 0.74 7.99 -5.67
C TYR A 45 1.98 7.10 -5.76
N GLU A 46 2.20 6.23 -4.76
CA GLU A 46 3.35 5.33 -4.60
C GLU A 46 4.73 6.02 -4.49
N LYS A 47 4.83 7.35 -4.50
CA LYS A 47 6.10 8.07 -4.35
C LYS A 47 6.56 8.22 -2.91
N CYS A 48 5.83 7.67 -1.97
CA CYS A 48 6.16 7.73 -0.55
C CYS A 48 7.34 6.81 -0.16
N TYR A 49 7.62 5.81 -0.97
CA TYR A 49 8.72 4.89 -0.71
C TYR A 49 10.06 5.50 -1.18
N PRO A 50 11.14 5.37 -0.37
CA PRO A 50 12.44 5.98 -0.69
C PRO A 50 12.97 5.60 -2.07
N GLU A 51 12.80 4.34 -2.47
CA GLU A 51 13.29 3.78 -3.73
C GLU A 51 12.15 3.46 -4.71
N ALA A 52 11.07 4.26 -4.69
CA ALA A 52 9.85 4.01 -5.48
C ALA A 52 10.12 3.73 -6.97
N GLU A 53 11.12 4.41 -7.57
CA GLU A 53 11.49 4.21 -8.97
C GLU A 53 12.13 2.84 -9.25
N ARG A 54 12.64 2.17 -8.22
CA ARG A 54 13.25 0.83 -8.31
C ARG A 54 12.27 -0.28 -7.94
N LEU A 55 11.10 0.06 -7.42
CA LEU A 55 10.07 -0.91 -7.08
C LEU A 55 9.26 -1.30 -8.31
N ALA A 56 9.03 -2.58 -8.48
CA ALA A 56 8.15 -3.10 -9.52
C ALA A 56 7.28 -4.22 -8.98
N MET A 57 6.02 -4.21 -9.38
CA MET A 57 5.04 -5.23 -9.02
C MET A 57 4.90 -6.26 -10.13
N VAL A 58 4.89 -7.55 -9.75
CA VAL A 58 4.66 -8.64 -10.69
C VAL A 58 3.18 -8.81 -10.96
N ARG A 59 2.83 -8.88 -12.23
CA ARG A 59 1.51 -9.27 -12.69
C ARG A 59 1.64 -10.50 -13.58
N CYS A 60 0.78 -11.49 -13.37
CA CYS A 60 0.76 -12.70 -14.17
C CYS A 60 -0.39 -12.65 -15.17
N GLN A 61 -0.12 -13.11 -16.39
CA GLN A 61 -1.15 -13.40 -17.38
C GLN A 61 -1.46 -14.90 -17.31
N MET A 62 -2.68 -15.22 -16.96
CA MET A 62 -3.13 -16.62 -16.95
C MET A 62 -3.96 -16.90 -18.18
N THR A 63 -3.70 -18.02 -18.84
CA THR A 63 -4.47 -18.47 -19.99
C THR A 63 -5.17 -19.77 -19.64
N ASN A 64 -6.47 -19.84 -19.90
CA ASN A 64 -7.20 -21.08 -19.81
C ASN A 64 -6.73 -22.03 -20.92
N LEU A 65 -6.07 -23.11 -20.54
CA LEU A 65 -5.52 -24.07 -21.51
C LEU A 65 -6.57 -24.78 -22.38
N SER A 66 -7.82 -24.82 -21.90
CA SER A 66 -8.91 -25.50 -22.62
C SER A 66 -9.61 -24.59 -23.63
N THR A 67 -9.71 -23.28 -23.34
CA THR A 67 -10.41 -22.32 -24.21
C THR A 67 -9.45 -21.40 -24.97
N GLY A 68 -8.19 -21.30 -24.52
CA GLY A 68 -7.23 -20.34 -25.04
C GLY A 68 -7.53 -18.90 -24.62
N GLU A 69 -8.52 -18.68 -23.78
CA GLU A 69 -8.89 -17.34 -23.31
C GLU A 69 -7.94 -16.87 -22.23
N VAL A 70 -7.54 -15.62 -22.35
CA VAL A 70 -6.74 -14.95 -21.32
C VAL A 70 -7.64 -14.53 -20.19
N MET A 71 -7.29 -14.92 -18.97
CA MET A 71 -8.00 -14.59 -17.76
C MET A 71 -7.33 -13.38 -17.11
N GLY A 72 -8.07 -12.28 -16.95
CA GLY A 72 -7.63 -11.09 -16.23
C GLY A 72 -8.85 -10.37 -15.67
N ASP A 73 -8.73 -9.87 -14.46
CA ASP A 73 -9.88 -9.32 -13.71
C ASP A 73 -10.13 -7.84 -14.02
N ASP A 74 -9.15 -7.10 -14.51
CA ASP A 74 -9.22 -5.64 -14.71
C ASP A 74 -9.34 -5.20 -16.18
N GLY A 75 -9.65 -6.14 -17.09
CA GLY A 75 -9.73 -5.87 -18.53
C GLY A 75 -8.38 -5.70 -19.23
N THR A 76 -7.26 -5.79 -18.50
CA THR A 76 -5.90 -5.70 -19.09
C THR A 76 -5.30 -7.07 -19.43
N ASN A 77 -6.00 -8.14 -19.15
CA ASN A 77 -5.53 -9.53 -19.29
C ASN A 77 -4.38 -9.92 -18.34
N TYR A 78 -4.13 -9.12 -17.31
CA TYR A 78 -3.12 -9.39 -16.27
C TYR A 78 -3.77 -9.34 -14.91
N ASP A 79 -3.33 -10.22 -14.02
CA ASP A 79 -3.80 -10.31 -12.64
C ASP A 79 -2.62 -10.23 -11.66
N TYR A 80 -2.90 -9.75 -10.46
CA TYR A 80 -1.96 -9.77 -9.32
C TYR A 80 -1.89 -11.14 -8.65
N THR A 81 -2.69 -12.09 -9.10
CA THR A 81 -2.68 -13.47 -8.60
C THR A 81 -1.43 -14.18 -9.10
N VAL A 82 -0.50 -14.49 -8.21
CA VAL A 82 0.76 -15.16 -8.51
C VAL A 82 0.95 -16.39 -7.63
N PHE A 83 1.87 -17.27 -8.03
CA PHE A 83 2.24 -18.43 -7.23
C PHE A 83 3.06 -18.01 -6.00
N ASP A 84 2.87 -18.73 -4.88
CA ASP A 84 3.51 -18.42 -3.61
C ASP A 84 5.03 -18.25 -3.66
N PRO A 85 5.80 -19.11 -4.34
CA PRO A 85 7.25 -19.00 -4.32
C PRO A 85 7.85 -17.98 -5.29
N VAL A 86 7.03 -17.26 -6.08
CA VAL A 86 7.53 -16.38 -7.15
C VAL A 86 8.53 -15.34 -6.63
N ALA A 87 8.23 -14.66 -5.53
CA ALA A 87 9.14 -13.65 -4.97
C ALA A 87 10.50 -14.25 -4.61
N ALA A 88 10.49 -15.33 -3.84
CA ALA A 88 11.71 -15.98 -3.37
C ALA A 88 12.54 -16.58 -4.52
N VAL A 89 11.87 -17.23 -5.49
CA VAL A 89 12.54 -17.87 -6.62
C VAL A 89 13.15 -16.85 -7.54
N LEU A 90 12.42 -15.80 -7.93
CA LEU A 90 12.96 -14.76 -8.80
C LEU A 90 14.12 -14.00 -8.16
N ALA A 91 14.04 -13.69 -6.86
CA ALA A 91 15.16 -13.08 -6.15
C ALA A 91 16.40 -14.01 -6.09
N GLN A 92 16.17 -15.33 -6.01
CA GLN A 92 17.25 -16.32 -6.02
C GLN A 92 17.85 -16.49 -7.42
N ASP A 93 17.03 -16.50 -8.47
CA ASP A 93 17.47 -16.73 -9.85
C ASP A 93 18.12 -15.47 -10.47
N MET A 94 17.74 -14.28 -9.99
CA MET A 94 18.20 -12.98 -10.50
C MET A 94 18.88 -12.12 -9.42
N PRO A 95 19.89 -12.61 -8.68
CA PRO A 95 20.44 -11.92 -7.51
C PRO A 95 21.26 -10.66 -7.86
N LYS A 96 21.56 -10.45 -9.13
CA LYS A 96 22.27 -9.24 -9.61
C LYS A 96 21.30 -8.11 -9.93
N GLU A 97 20.11 -8.46 -10.37
CA GLU A 97 19.08 -7.56 -10.84
C GLU A 97 18.09 -7.21 -9.70
N ILE A 98 17.78 -8.17 -8.84
CA ILE A 98 16.81 -8.03 -7.75
C ILE A 98 17.56 -7.94 -6.42
N GLU A 99 17.43 -6.82 -5.75
CA GLU A 99 18.04 -6.59 -4.44
C GLU A 99 17.22 -7.21 -3.31
N SER A 100 15.91 -7.05 -3.39
CA SER A 100 14.97 -7.65 -2.45
C SER A 100 13.62 -7.93 -3.11
N ALA A 101 12.86 -8.85 -2.52
CA ALA A 101 11.51 -9.18 -2.97
C ALA A 101 10.61 -9.46 -1.78
N SER A 102 9.38 -8.99 -1.85
CA SER A 102 8.38 -9.16 -0.78
C SER A 102 7.03 -9.58 -1.34
N CYS A 103 6.34 -10.43 -0.59
CA CYS A 103 4.95 -10.79 -0.82
C CYS A 103 4.05 -10.09 0.20
N VAL A 104 3.02 -9.43 -0.31
CA VAL A 104 2.01 -8.73 0.49
C VAL A 104 0.64 -9.29 0.19
N TYR A 105 -0.11 -9.62 1.23
CA TYR A 105 -1.49 -10.11 1.13
C TYR A 105 -2.43 -9.04 1.70
N PRO A 106 -3.07 -8.24 0.83
CA PRO A 106 -3.85 -7.06 1.25
C PRO A 106 -5.29 -7.38 1.66
N PHE A 107 -5.77 -8.59 1.34
CA PHE A 107 -7.19 -8.94 1.49
C PHE A 107 -7.36 -10.05 2.53
N VAL A 108 -7.35 -9.66 3.79
CA VAL A 108 -7.72 -10.56 4.89
C VAL A 108 -8.61 -9.79 5.84
N GLU A 109 -9.82 -10.26 6.03
CA GLU A 109 -10.81 -9.61 6.88
C GLU A 109 -10.97 -10.42 8.18
N TYR A 110 -10.33 -9.94 9.25
CA TYR A 110 -10.62 -10.37 10.61
C TYR A 110 -11.09 -9.19 11.44
N SER A 111 -11.97 -9.45 12.38
CA SER A 111 -12.30 -8.48 13.42
C SER A 111 -11.15 -8.40 14.42
N ILE A 112 -10.52 -7.24 14.53
CA ILE A 112 -9.36 -7.04 15.40
C ILE A 112 -9.80 -6.49 16.75
N TYR A 113 -9.28 -7.10 17.81
CA TYR A 113 -9.56 -6.72 19.19
C TYR A 113 -8.28 -6.37 19.93
N ASN A 114 -8.33 -5.30 20.71
CA ASN A 114 -7.36 -5.01 21.77
C ASN A 114 -8.02 -5.39 23.09
N GLU A 115 -7.60 -6.49 23.71
CA GLU A 115 -8.30 -7.14 24.82
C GLU A 115 -9.74 -7.50 24.41
N ASP A 116 -10.77 -6.92 25.05
CA ASP A 116 -12.19 -7.12 24.70
C ASP A 116 -12.76 -6.04 23.78
N LYS A 117 -12.01 -4.96 23.51
CA LYS A 117 -12.47 -3.84 22.69
C LYS A 117 -12.24 -4.15 21.21
N LEU A 118 -13.32 -4.18 20.43
CA LEU A 118 -13.26 -4.23 18.97
C LEU A 118 -12.64 -2.92 18.44
N LEU A 119 -11.65 -3.03 17.60
CA LEU A 119 -11.07 -1.94 16.85
C LEU A 119 -11.80 -1.85 15.50
N SER A 120 -12.57 -0.79 15.31
CA SER A 120 -13.23 -0.50 14.03
C SER A 120 -12.28 0.28 13.12
N ASP A 121 -12.50 0.13 11.81
CA ASP A 121 -11.81 0.89 10.77
C ASP A 121 -10.27 0.77 10.78
N VAL A 122 -9.76 -0.41 11.12
CA VAL A 122 -8.33 -0.72 11.06
C VAL A 122 -7.99 -1.45 9.79
N ASN A 123 -6.98 -0.94 9.09
CA ASN A 123 -6.42 -1.56 7.89
C ASN A 123 -5.16 -2.34 8.24
N TYR A 124 -5.06 -3.57 7.78
CA TYR A 124 -3.87 -4.37 8.01
C TYR A 124 -3.60 -5.31 6.84
N ILE A 125 -2.34 -5.67 6.71
CA ILE A 125 -1.86 -6.54 5.65
C ILE A 125 -0.97 -7.64 6.23
N PHE A 126 -0.93 -8.78 5.56
CA PHE A 126 0.04 -9.82 5.89
C PHE A 126 1.25 -9.69 4.98
N VAL A 127 2.43 -9.78 5.57
CA VAL A 127 3.69 -9.53 4.88
C VAL A 127 4.75 -10.57 5.27
N ASP A 128 5.72 -10.77 4.39
CA ASP A 128 6.89 -11.58 4.67
C ASP A 128 8.00 -10.79 5.39
N THR A 129 9.10 -11.46 5.68
CA THR A 129 10.24 -10.88 6.41
C THR A 129 11.00 -9.82 5.64
N CYS A 130 10.85 -9.75 4.32
CA CYS A 130 11.53 -8.80 3.45
C CYS A 130 10.79 -7.48 3.30
N PHE A 131 9.54 -7.38 3.79
CA PHE A 131 8.66 -6.25 3.58
C PHE A 131 9.32 -4.89 3.89
N PHE A 132 9.81 -4.70 5.12
CA PHE A 132 10.41 -3.44 5.52
C PHE A 132 11.65 -3.07 4.70
N GLN A 133 12.43 -4.06 4.30
CA GLN A 133 13.61 -3.87 3.46
C GLN A 133 13.19 -3.47 2.04
N THR A 134 12.28 -4.23 1.41
CA THR A 134 11.84 -4.00 0.02
C THR A 134 11.19 -2.63 -0.16
N PHE A 135 10.37 -2.21 0.80
CA PHE A 135 9.69 -0.91 0.72
C PHE A 135 10.48 0.25 1.34
N GLY A 136 11.63 -0.03 1.97
CA GLY A 136 12.43 0.99 2.64
C GLY A 136 11.71 1.68 3.80
N ILE A 137 10.74 1.01 4.44
CA ILE A 137 9.96 1.58 5.55
C ILE A 137 10.79 1.49 6.83
N PRO A 138 11.08 2.63 7.50
CA PRO A 138 11.87 2.63 8.71
C PRO A 138 11.13 1.97 9.89
N VAL A 139 11.75 0.99 10.52
CA VAL A 139 11.30 0.45 11.81
C VAL A 139 11.90 1.31 12.92
N LEU A 140 11.03 1.94 13.72
CA LEU A 140 11.41 2.87 14.78
C LEU A 140 11.78 2.13 16.07
N LYS A 141 11.10 0.99 16.33
CA LYS A 141 11.29 0.18 17.53
C LYS A 141 11.08 -1.29 17.19
N GLY A 142 11.87 -2.18 17.76
CA GLY A 142 11.84 -3.61 17.45
C GLY A 142 12.82 -4.03 16.36
N ASN A 143 12.83 -5.31 16.01
CA ASN A 143 13.71 -5.87 14.98
C ASN A 143 12.85 -6.37 13.80
N PRO A 144 13.00 -5.82 12.57
CA PRO A 144 12.23 -6.26 11.40
C PRO A 144 12.27 -7.77 11.14
N LYS A 145 13.37 -8.43 11.51
CA LYS A 145 13.54 -9.88 11.38
C LYS A 145 12.58 -10.69 12.25
N ASP A 146 11.97 -10.07 13.27
CA ASP A 146 11.00 -10.75 14.13
C ASP A 146 9.70 -11.06 13.37
N LEU A 147 9.50 -10.54 12.14
CA LEU A 147 8.42 -10.97 11.24
C LEU A 147 8.52 -12.46 10.84
N ILE A 148 9.67 -13.10 11.03
CA ILE A 148 9.78 -14.56 10.85
C ILE A 148 9.00 -15.35 11.90
N MET A 149 8.74 -14.75 13.05
CA MET A 149 8.03 -15.42 14.13
C MET A 149 6.53 -15.43 13.83
N PRO A 150 5.87 -16.59 13.90
CA PRO A 150 4.42 -16.68 13.76
C PRO A 150 3.68 -15.75 14.71
N GLY A 151 2.62 -15.10 14.20
CA GLY A 151 1.81 -14.18 14.99
C GLY A 151 2.53 -12.88 15.39
N SER A 152 3.63 -12.53 14.74
CA SER A 152 4.29 -11.25 14.94
C SER A 152 3.55 -10.13 14.24
N VAL A 153 3.40 -8.99 14.92
CA VAL A 153 2.79 -7.76 14.39
C VAL A 153 3.74 -6.59 14.59
N PHE A 154 3.82 -5.74 13.57
CA PHE A 154 4.40 -4.41 13.67
C PHE A 154 3.30 -3.40 13.43
N VAL A 155 3.22 -2.39 14.29
CA VAL A 155 2.19 -1.34 14.24
C VAL A 155 2.78 -0.04 13.75
N SER A 156 1.97 0.79 13.08
CA SER A 156 2.38 2.14 12.70
C SER A 156 2.51 3.03 13.95
N GLU A 157 3.29 4.08 13.83
CA GLU A 157 3.45 5.06 14.93
C GLU A 157 2.11 5.70 15.28
N HIS A 158 1.29 6.02 14.29
CA HIS A 158 -0.05 6.58 14.46
C HIS A 158 -0.96 5.61 15.23
N PHE A 159 -1.08 4.37 14.76
CA PHE A 159 -1.89 3.34 15.41
C PHE A 159 -1.44 3.06 16.85
N ALA A 160 -0.13 3.00 17.08
CA ALA A 160 0.42 2.80 18.43
C ALA A 160 -0.02 3.92 19.37
N ARG A 161 0.05 5.18 18.92
CA ARG A 161 -0.33 6.36 19.71
C ARG A 161 -1.85 6.42 19.95
N GLU A 162 -2.65 6.13 18.94
CA GLU A 162 -4.12 6.18 19.03
C GLU A 162 -4.68 5.08 19.94
N THR A 163 -4.13 3.85 19.79
CA THR A 163 -4.66 2.67 20.50
C THR A 163 -4.13 2.55 21.93
N PHE A 164 -2.85 2.90 22.15
CA PHE A 164 -2.16 2.66 23.42
C PHE A 164 -1.73 3.95 24.16
N GLY A 165 -1.87 5.12 23.52
CA GLY A 165 -1.45 6.41 24.10
C GLY A 165 0.05 6.44 24.37
N ASP A 166 0.41 6.83 25.58
CA ASP A 166 1.81 6.91 26.02
C ASP A 166 2.38 5.55 26.53
N THR A 167 1.58 4.50 26.48
CA THR A 167 2.00 3.17 26.95
C THR A 167 2.74 2.43 25.83
N ASP A 168 3.84 1.77 26.20
CA ASP A 168 4.58 0.95 25.25
C ASP A 168 3.73 -0.24 24.72
N PRO A 169 3.47 -0.33 23.40
CA PRO A 169 2.68 -1.41 22.83
C PRO A 169 3.48 -2.72 22.67
N ILE A 170 4.82 -2.69 22.79
CA ILE A 170 5.64 -3.88 22.57
C ILE A 170 5.29 -4.99 23.57
N GLY A 171 5.07 -6.19 23.05
CA GLY A 171 4.67 -7.36 23.84
C GLY A 171 3.17 -7.47 24.11
N ARG A 172 2.37 -6.45 23.78
CA ARG A 172 0.91 -6.55 23.87
C ARG A 172 0.34 -7.42 22.78
N ILE A 173 -0.87 -7.89 22.97
CA ILE A 173 -1.54 -8.84 22.10
C ILE A 173 -2.74 -8.14 21.44
N LEU A 174 -2.79 -8.23 20.12
CA LEU A 174 -4.01 -7.99 19.34
C LEU A 174 -4.63 -9.35 19.02
N SER A 175 -5.94 -9.47 19.10
CA SER A 175 -6.63 -10.72 18.79
C SER A 175 -7.46 -10.55 17.50
N ALA A 176 -7.29 -11.50 16.58
CA ALA A 176 -8.13 -11.61 15.39
C ALA A 176 -9.24 -12.62 15.64
N ASP A 177 -10.49 -12.18 15.46
CA ASP A 177 -11.73 -12.95 15.67
C ASP A 177 -11.79 -13.66 17.05
N LYS A 178 -11.02 -13.17 18.04
CA LYS A 178 -10.85 -13.80 19.36
C LYS A 178 -10.31 -15.24 19.31
N GLN A 179 -9.73 -15.63 18.19
CA GLN A 179 -9.18 -16.98 17.97
C GLN A 179 -7.67 -16.96 17.73
N HIS A 180 -7.16 -15.93 17.07
CA HIS A 180 -5.75 -15.81 16.73
C HIS A 180 -5.14 -14.64 17.49
N ASN A 181 -4.03 -14.90 18.17
CA ASN A 181 -3.32 -13.91 18.97
C ASN A 181 -2.08 -13.43 18.22
N PHE A 182 -1.97 -12.13 18.04
CA PHE A 182 -0.84 -11.46 17.41
C PHE A 182 -0.09 -10.64 18.45
N THR A 183 1.20 -10.88 18.57
CA THR A 183 2.05 -10.16 19.53
C THR A 183 2.74 -8.99 18.84
N ILE A 184 2.59 -7.79 19.38
CA ILE A 184 3.25 -6.59 18.87
C ILE A 184 4.76 -6.68 19.18
N ARG A 185 5.57 -6.66 18.11
CA ARG A 185 7.03 -6.79 18.19
C ARG A 185 7.78 -5.55 17.76
N GLY A 186 7.09 -4.62 17.10
CA GLY A 186 7.74 -3.40 16.67
C GLY A 186 6.78 -2.29 16.31
N ILE A 187 7.38 -1.11 16.11
CA ILE A 187 6.71 0.10 15.64
C ILE A 187 7.47 0.57 14.40
N TYR A 188 6.74 0.88 13.33
CA TYR A 188 7.32 1.45 12.12
C TYR A 188 6.77 2.86 11.86
N LYS A 189 7.46 3.60 11.02
CA LYS A 189 7.09 4.96 10.63
C LYS A 189 5.84 4.93 9.76
N ASP A 190 4.90 5.85 10.02
CA ASP A 190 3.67 5.97 9.26
C ASP A 190 3.91 6.04 7.76
N VAL A 191 3.08 5.33 7.00
CA VAL A 191 3.03 5.38 5.55
C VAL A 191 1.89 6.32 5.14
N PRO A 192 2.10 7.24 4.19
CA PRO A 192 1.04 8.14 3.73
C PRO A 192 -0.14 7.39 3.09
N GLU A 193 -1.30 8.06 3.03
CA GLU A 193 -2.53 7.48 2.46
C GLU A 193 -2.50 7.31 0.92
N ASN A 194 -1.55 7.95 0.23
CA ASN A 194 -1.41 7.88 -1.23
C ASN A 194 -0.57 6.69 -1.70
N THR A 195 -0.88 5.52 -1.17
CA THR A 195 -0.32 4.23 -1.57
C THR A 195 -1.40 3.16 -1.65
N LEU A 196 -1.16 2.14 -2.48
CA LEU A 196 -2.01 0.96 -2.58
C LEU A 196 -1.98 0.12 -1.28
N LEU A 197 -0.91 0.24 -0.50
CA LEU A 197 -0.68 -0.52 0.72
C LEU A 197 -0.90 0.32 1.98
N THR A 198 -2.06 0.98 2.06
CA THR A 198 -2.45 1.69 3.29
C THR A 198 -2.71 0.70 4.41
N HIS A 199 -2.00 0.81 5.53
CA HIS A 199 -2.13 -0.11 6.64
C HIS A 199 -1.74 0.54 7.98
N ASP A 200 -2.48 0.19 9.04
CA ASP A 200 -2.23 0.60 10.42
C ASP A 200 -1.23 -0.34 11.09
N PHE A 201 -1.23 -1.60 10.68
CA PHE A 201 -0.26 -2.56 11.13
C PHE A 201 -0.03 -3.68 10.10
N VAL A 202 1.11 -4.32 10.22
CA VAL A 202 1.48 -5.47 9.39
C VAL A 202 1.60 -6.72 10.25
N VAL A 203 1.12 -7.83 9.71
CA VAL A 203 1.12 -9.16 10.36
C VAL A 203 2.05 -10.08 9.60
N SER A 204 2.79 -10.90 10.30
CA SER A 204 3.61 -11.95 9.69
C SER A 204 2.75 -12.96 8.93
N VAL A 205 3.14 -13.30 7.70
CA VAL A 205 2.56 -14.41 6.93
C VAL A 205 2.94 -15.79 7.52
N HIS A 206 3.96 -15.84 8.37
CA HIS A 206 4.37 -17.05 9.08
C HIS A 206 3.37 -17.36 10.19
N ASP A 207 2.24 -17.92 9.82
CA ASP A 207 1.15 -18.21 10.74
C ASP A 207 1.23 -19.64 11.32
N ASN A 208 0.82 -19.76 12.58
CA ASN A 208 0.65 -21.06 13.24
C ASN A 208 -0.61 -21.80 12.77
N GLY A 209 -1.56 -21.12 12.12
CA GLY A 209 -2.88 -21.66 11.80
C GLY A 209 -3.05 -22.29 10.43
N GLY A 210 -2.09 -22.16 9.53
CA GLY A 210 -2.15 -22.72 8.17
C GLY A 210 -2.97 -21.92 7.17
N TYR A 211 -3.40 -20.72 7.47
CA TYR A 211 -4.09 -19.80 6.55
C TYR A 211 -3.24 -19.43 5.33
N PHE A 212 -1.93 -19.30 5.53
CA PHE A 212 -0.95 -18.98 4.49
C PHE A 212 -0.06 -20.19 4.15
N ARG A 213 -0.54 -21.41 4.36
CA ARG A 213 0.10 -22.57 3.73
C ARG A 213 -0.02 -22.40 2.23
N GLY A 214 0.94 -21.72 1.67
CA GLY A 214 1.03 -21.53 0.25
C GLY A 214 0.91 -22.85 -0.47
N ASN A 215 0.11 -22.91 -1.51
CA ASN A 215 -0.03 -24.08 -2.37
C ASN A 215 1.26 -24.35 -3.15
N GLY A 216 2.33 -23.59 -2.88
CA GLY A 216 3.56 -23.62 -3.66
C GLY A 216 3.27 -23.33 -5.14
N TRP A 217 3.76 -24.21 -6.03
CA TRP A 217 3.47 -24.11 -7.48
C TRP A 217 2.14 -24.75 -7.88
N LYS A 218 1.33 -25.23 -6.92
CA LYS A 218 0.07 -25.95 -7.21
C LYS A 218 -1.16 -25.06 -7.27
N GLY A 219 -1.03 -23.82 -6.87
CA GLY A 219 -2.14 -22.87 -6.87
C GLY A 219 -1.65 -21.45 -6.75
N THR A 220 -2.49 -20.53 -7.24
CA THR A 220 -2.25 -19.09 -7.16
C THR A 220 -3.03 -18.51 -6.00
N THR A 221 -2.51 -17.44 -5.41
CA THR A 221 -3.17 -16.67 -4.36
C THR A 221 -3.10 -15.20 -4.73
N TYR A 222 -4.18 -14.47 -4.51
CA TYR A 222 -4.19 -13.02 -4.75
C TYR A 222 -3.24 -12.34 -3.77
N ARG A 223 -2.19 -11.73 -4.30
CA ARG A 223 -1.16 -11.03 -3.53
C ARG A 223 -0.41 -10.04 -4.39
N TYR A 224 0.18 -9.06 -3.76
CA TYR A 224 1.18 -8.21 -4.41
C TYR A 224 2.56 -8.81 -4.20
N THR A 225 3.24 -9.11 -5.28
CA THR A 225 4.65 -9.51 -5.26
C THR A 225 5.45 -8.34 -5.81
N VAL A 226 6.24 -7.72 -4.94
CA VAL A 226 6.99 -6.52 -5.23
C VAL A 226 8.49 -6.82 -5.18
N PHE A 227 9.23 -6.30 -6.14
CA PHE A 227 10.67 -6.40 -6.22
C PHE A 227 11.30 -5.03 -6.15
N GLU A 228 12.42 -4.95 -5.44
CA GLU A 228 13.33 -3.85 -5.52
C GLU A 228 14.49 -4.23 -6.44
N PHE A 229 14.67 -3.48 -7.53
CA PHE A 229 15.75 -3.71 -8.48
C PHE A 229 17.04 -2.99 -8.04
N SER A 230 18.19 -3.62 -8.29
CA SER A 230 19.51 -3.05 -8.02
C SER A 230 19.80 -1.80 -8.85
N THR A 231 19.17 -1.69 -10.02
CA THR A 231 19.26 -0.55 -10.93
C THR A 231 17.89 -0.23 -11.51
N LEU A 232 17.69 1.01 -12.00
CA LEU A 232 16.45 1.41 -12.64
C LEU A 232 16.07 0.46 -13.79
N PRO A 233 14.86 -0.12 -13.77
CA PRO A 233 14.46 -1.21 -14.68
C PRO A 233 14.15 -0.74 -16.11
N TYR A 234 14.89 0.20 -16.67
CA TYR A 234 14.65 0.80 -18.00
C TYR A 234 14.51 -0.19 -19.14
N HIS A 235 14.94 -1.45 -18.97
CA HIS A 235 14.93 -2.47 -20.01
C HIS A 235 14.00 -3.66 -19.77
N ILE A 236 13.40 -3.80 -18.59
CA ILE A 236 12.63 -5.01 -18.23
C ILE A 236 11.16 -4.92 -18.64
N TYR A 237 10.64 -3.75 -18.96
CA TYR A 237 9.24 -3.54 -19.35
C TYR A 237 8.77 -4.24 -20.64
N LYS A 238 9.65 -4.96 -21.36
CA LYS A 238 9.32 -5.62 -22.63
C LYS A 238 9.47 -7.13 -22.65
N GLN A 239 9.91 -7.77 -21.58
CA GLN A 239 9.96 -9.23 -21.57
C GLN A 239 8.80 -9.76 -20.71
N SER A 240 7.71 -10.15 -21.38
CA SER A 240 6.72 -11.04 -20.79
C SER A 240 7.43 -12.32 -20.34
N VAL A 241 7.49 -12.55 -19.04
CA VAL A 241 7.89 -13.87 -18.52
C VAL A 241 6.75 -14.82 -18.86
N THR A 242 6.92 -15.56 -19.94
CA THR A 242 6.03 -16.68 -20.26
C THR A 242 6.47 -17.83 -19.38
N ALA A 243 5.71 -18.10 -18.34
CA ALA A 243 5.88 -19.32 -17.56
C ALA A 243 5.47 -20.51 -18.47
N LEU A 244 6.37 -21.46 -18.61
CA LEU A 244 6.15 -22.75 -19.27
C LEU A 244 5.30 -23.69 -18.40
#